data_a3c2b624b2be93f1e8a7986be4305ea3
#
_entry.id   a3c2b624b2be93f1e8a7986be4305ea3
#
_cell.length_a   1.000
_cell.length_b   1.000
_cell.length_c   1.000
_cell.angle_alpha   90.00
_cell.angle_beta   90.00
_cell.angle_gamma   90.00
#
_symmetry.space_group_name_H-M   'P 1'
#
loop_
_entity.id
_entity.type
_entity.pdbx_description
1 polymer ?
#
loop_
_entity_poly.entity_id
_entity_poly.type
_entity_poly.pdbx_seq_one_letter_code
_entity_poly.pdbx_strand_id
1 'polypeptide(L)'
;ESERYKAYLTTMSKFHSYSFNNTLLIAMQGGQLVAGYNKWRDDFHRNVKKGEKAIKILAPAPFKAKKEVQKLDAQGRPVMGKDGKPVTEVQEIQVPAFKIVSVFDVSQTEGEPLPSIGVEELTGSVKRYGEFFKALEQTSPVPIGFEDIPGGSHGYYHLTEKRIAIQEGMSELQTLKTAIHEIAHSKLHAIDPEAPAIEQADRPDSRTREVQAESVAYAVCQHYGLDTSD
;
A
#
# COMPACT_ATOMS: atom_id res chain seq x y z
N GLU A 1 -13.57 -7.89 14.22
CA GLU A 1 -12.52 -8.36 13.30
C GLU A 1 -11.60 -9.36 13.98
N SER A 2 -11.06 -10.33 13.22
CA SER A 2 -10.19 -11.34 13.84
C SER A 2 -8.84 -10.72 14.23
N GLU A 3 -8.29 -11.08 15.39
CA GLU A 3 -6.96 -10.64 15.84
C GLU A 3 -5.86 -10.92 14.80
N ARG A 4 -6.01 -12.02 14.04
CA ARG A 4 -5.11 -12.34 12.93
C ARG A 4 -5.17 -11.32 11.81
N TYR A 5 -6.35 -10.78 11.50
CA TYR A 5 -6.51 -9.75 10.47
C TYR A 5 -5.93 -8.42 10.92
N LYS A 6 -6.16 -8.00 12.16
CA LYS A 6 -5.52 -6.81 12.74
C LYS A 6 -4.00 -6.95 12.75
N ALA A 7 -3.46 -8.08 13.19
CA ALA A 7 -2.03 -8.35 13.16
C ALA A 7 -1.45 -8.27 11.74
N TYR A 8 -2.16 -8.80 10.74
CA TYR A 8 -1.79 -8.68 9.34
C TYR A 8 -1.77 -7.21 8.88
N LEU A 9 -2.82 -6.43 9.15
CA LEU A 9 -2.88 -5.01 8.78
C LEU A 9 -1.78 -4.19 9.47
N THR A 10 -1.52 -4.44 10.75
CA THR A 10 -0.42 -3.80 11.49
C THR A 10 0.94 -4.13 10.86
N THR A 11 1.16 -5.37 10.45
CA THR A 11 2.37 -5.75 9.74
C THR A 11 2.45 -5.07 8.38
N MET A 12 1.37 -5.12 7.59
CA MET A 12 1.30 -4.50 6.26
C MET A 12 1.55 -2.99 6.31
N SER A 13 1.05 -2.28 7.34
CA SER A 13 1.26 -0.84 7.50
C SER A 13 2.74 -0.45 7.61
N LYS A 14 3.54 -1.32 8.20
CA LYS A 14 4.99 -1.14 8.34
C LYS A 14 5.77 -1.52 7.07
N PHE A 15 5.16 -2.30 6.18
CA PHE A 15 5.78 -2.89 4.99
C PHE A 15 5.07 -2.53 3.68
N HIS A 16 4.50 -1.34 3.60
CA HIS A 16 3.76 -0.87 2.41
C HIS A 16 4.59 -0.93 1.10
N SER A 17 5.91 -0.96 1.19
CA SER A 17 6.82 -1.11 0.03
C SER A 17 7.07 -2.56 -0.37
N TYR A 18 6.55 -3.54 0.39
CA TYR A 18 6.72 -4.96 0.11
C TYR A 18 5.46 -5.57 -0.50
N SER A 19 5.64 -6.58 -1.36
CA SER A 19 4.52 -7.37 -1.87
C SER A 19 3.84 -8.17 -0.75
N PHE A 20 2.60 -8.57 -0.96
CA PHE A 20 1.85 -9.42 -0.03
C PHE A 20 2.67 -10.64 0.45
N ASN A 21 3.29 -11.37 -0.49
CA ASN A 21 4.08 -12.56 -0.17
C ASN A 21 5.28 -12.21 0.73
N ASN A 22 5.97 -11.11 0.46
CA ASN A 22 7.09 -10.68 1.31
C ASN A 22 6.61 -10.20 2.68
N THR A 23 5.49 -9.49 2.76
CA THR A 23 4.88 -9.10 4.04
C THR A 23 4.58 -10.33 4.91
N LEU A 24 4.02 -11.38 4.30
CA LEU A 24 3.76 -12.64 5.00
C LEU A 24 5.06 -13.34 5.42
N LEU A 25 6.07 -13.42 4.54
CA LEU A 25 7.37 -14.02 4.87
C LEU A 25 8.06 -13.29 6.02
N ILE A 26 7.98 -11.95 6.07
CA ILE A 26 8.54 -11.14 7.15
C ILE A 26 7.81 -11.42 8.46
N ALA A 27 6.47 -11.41 8.45
CA ALA A 27 5.66 -11.68 9.62
C ALA A 27 5.90 -13.08 10.20
N MET A 28 6.00 -14.11 9.34
CA MET A 28 6.29 -15.49 9.75
C MET A 28 7.69 -15.66 10.37
N GLN A 29 8.65 -14.80 10.04
CA GLN A 29 10.00 -14.78 10.61
C GLN A 29 10.13 -13.79 11.79
N GLY A 30 9.01 -13.25 12.30
CA GLY A 30 8.97 -12.37 13.46
C GLY A 30 9.42 -10.93 13.20
N GLY A 31 9.54 -10.53 11.94
CA GLY A 31 9.89 -9.15 11.59
C GLY A 31 8.71 -8.18 11.78
N GLN A 32 9.02 -6.98 12.27
CA GLN A 32 8.04 -5.91 12.47
C GLN A 32 8.28 -4.69 11.58
N LEU A 33 9.53 -4.29 11.45
CA LEU A 33 9.95 -3.21 10.56
C LEU A 33 11.32 -3.56 9.98
N VAL A 34 11.34 -3.97 8.73
CA VAL A 34 12.57 -4.48 8.11
C VAL A 34 13.08 -3.60 6.99
N ALA A 35 14.40 -3.56 6.85
CA ALA A 35 15.07 -2.96 5.70
C ALA A 35 16.37 -3.73 5.38
N GLY A 36 16.87 -3.50 4.17
CA GLY A 36 18.19 -4.00 3.77
C GLY A 36 19.31 -3.36 4.59
N TYR A 37 20.44 -4.06 4.72
CA TYR A 37 21.60 -3.62 5.50
C TYR A 37 22.05 -2.18 5.16
N ASN A 38 22.22 -1.89 3.86
CA ASN A 38 22.63 -0.56 3.42
C ASN A 38 21.58 0.50 3.74
N LYS A 39 20.30 0.19 3.61
CA LYS A 39 19.21 1.13 3.92
C LYS A 39 19.19 1.48 5.40
N TRP A 40 19.43 0.53 6.29
CA TRP A 40 19.59 0.81 7.71
C TRP A 40 20.71 1.80 7.98
N ARG A 41 21.88 1.58 7.37
CA ARG A 41 23.06 2.42 7.54
C ARG A 41 22.91 3.79 6.91
N ASP A 42 22.48 3.85 5.64
CA ASP A 42 22.58 5.06 4.82
C ASP A 42 21.39 6.00 5.00
N ASP A 43 20.16 5.43 5.13
CA ASP A 43 18.93 6.23 5.21
C ASP A 43 18.49 6.47 6.66
N PHE A 44 18.71 5.49 7.56
CA PHE A 44 18.24 5.54 8.94
C PHE A 44 19.33 5.74 9.97
N HIS A 45 20.59 5.82 9.55
CA HIS A 45 21.77 5.97 10.44
C HIS A 45 21.80 4.92 11.57
N ARG A 46 21.44 3.67 11.21
CA ARG A 46 21.38 2.53 12.11
C ARG A 46 22.27 1.40 11.60
N ASN A 47 22.89 0.69 12.52
CA ASN A 47 23.76 -0.44 12.20
C ASN A 47 23.12 -1.75 12.65
N VAL A 48 23.23 -2.79 11.84
CA VAL A 48 22.82 -4.15 12.22
C VAL A 48 23.80 -4.67 13.26
N LYS A 49 23.28 -5.17 14.36
CA LYS A 49 24.08 -5.73 15.46
C LYS A 49 24.85 -6.97 15.00
N LYS A 50 26.05 -7.15 15.54
CA LYS A 50 26.89 -8.31 15.20
C LYS A 50 26.23 -9.63 15.62
N GLY A 51 26.20 -10.59 14.71
CA GLY A 51 25.65 -11.93 14.97
C GLY A 51 24.15 -12.10 14.67
N GLU A 52 23.46 -11.04 14.25
CA GLU A 52 22.05 -11.12 13.90
C GLU A 52 21.79 -11.98 12.66
N LYS A 53 20.69 -12.74 12.70
CA LYS A 53 20.25 -13.58 11.58
C LYS A 53 19.30 -12.83 10.69
N ALA A 54 19.65 -12.71 9.41
CA ALA A 54 18.81 -12.00 8.44
C ALA A 54 17.48 -12.71 8.18
N ILE A 55 16.43 -11.94 8.08
CA ILE A 55 15.13 -12.33 7.53
C ILE A 55 15.27 -12.48 6.02
N LYS A 56 14.70 -13.56 5.45
CA LYS A 56 14.80 -13.87 4.03
C LYS A 56 13.50 -13.51 3.31
N ILE A 57 13.64 -12.72 2.24
CA ILE A 57 12.53 -12.33 1.37
C ILE A 57 12.89 -12.55 -0.10
N LEU A 58 11.91 -12.39 -0.99
CA LEU A 58 12.07 -12.52 -2.44
C LEU A 58 12.19 -11.15 -3.10
N ALA A 59 13.26 -10.93 -3.85
CA ALA A 59 13.42 -9.74 -4.68
C ALA A 59 13.37 -10.09 -6.17
N PRO A 60 12.75 -9.26 -7.03
CA PRO A 60 12.81 -9.43 -8.47
C PRO A 60 14.27 -9.47 -8.95
N ALA A 61 14.57 -10.43 -9.81
CA ALA A 61 15.88 -10.59 -10.42
C ALA A 61 15.72 -11.06 -11.89
N PRO A 62 14.99 -10.29 -12.71
CA PRO A 62 14.76 -10.68 -14.11
C PRO A 62 16.08 -10.79 -14.85
N PHE A 63 16.17 -11.76 -15.75
CA PHE A 63 17.34 -11.93 -16.61
C PHE A 63 16.94 -11.96 -18.09
N LYS A 64 17.87 -11.61 -18.94
CA LYS A 64 17.69 -11.67 -20.41
C LYS A 64 17.98 -13.07 -20.90
N ALA A 65 17.06 -13.64 -21.67
CA ALA A 65 17.24 -14.90 -22.35
C ALA A 65 17.00 -14.73 -23.86
N LYS A 66 17.74 -15.48 -24.66
CA LYS A 66 17.50 -15.54 -26.10
C LYS A 66 16.46 -16.61 -26.37
N LYS A 67 15.39 -16.26 -27.09
CA LYS A 67 14.33 -17.19 -27.52
C LYS A 67 14.20 -17.12 -29.03
N GLU A 68 14.19 -18.28 -29.67
CA GLU A 68 13.81 -18.37 -31.06
C GLU A 68 12.30 -18.17 -31.19
N VAL A 69 11.90 -17.19 -31.97
CA VAL A 69 10.51 -16.89 -32.29
C VAL A 69 10.32 -16.89 -33.79
N GLN A 70 9.10 -17.20 -34.24
CA GLN A 70 8.78 -17.11 -35.66
C GLN A 70 8.84 -15.65 -36.12
N LYS A 71 9.56 -15.40 -37.19
CA LYS A 71 9.60 -14.07 -37.83
C LYS A 71 8.24 -13.80 -38.47
N LEU A 72 7.65 -12.66 -38.10
CA LEU A 72 6.36 -12.22 -38.65
C LEU A 72 6.54 -11.09 -39.67
N ASP A 73 5.69 -11.06 -40.69
CA ASP A 73 5.59 -9.94 -41.63
C ASP A 73 4.86 -8.71 -41.00
N ALA A 74 4.76 -7.63 -41.76
CA ALA A 74 4.07 -6.41 -41.31
C ALA A 74 2.57 -6.60 -41.03
N GLN A 75 1.99 -7.72 -41.46
CA GLN A 75 0.60 -8.11 -41.22
C GLN A 75 0.46 -9.16 -40.10
N GLY A 76 1.56 -9.49 -39.38
CA GLY A 76 1.56 -10.45 -38.28
C GLY A 76 1.53 -11.92 -38.71
N ARG A 77 1.82 -12.25 -39.99
CA ARG A 77 1.84 -13.64 -40.52
C ARG A 77 3.27 -14.19 -40.52
N PRO A 78 3.46 -15.49 -40.26
CA PRO A 78 4.79 -16.13 -40.32
C PRO A 78 5.44 -15.96 -41.69
N VAL A 79 6.67 -15.50 -41.73
CA VAL A 79 7.50 -15.48 -42.92
C VAL A 79 7.97 -16.90 -43.23
N MET A 80 7.65 -17.41 -44.41
CA MET A 80 8.02 -18.76 -44.83
C MET A 80 9.36 -18.75 -45.57
N GLY A 81 10.22 -19.70 -45.26
CA GLY A 81 11.46 -19.94 -45.97
C GLY A 81 11.25 -20.65 -47.31
N LYS A 82 12.32 -20.75 -48.10
CA LYS A 82 12.28 -21.48 -49.42
C LYS A 82 12.00 -22.97 -49.27
N ASP A 83 12.19 -23.52 -48.09
CA ASP A 83 11.93 -24.91 -47.71
C ASP A 83 10.51 -25.15 -47.19
N GLY A 84 9.66 -24.11 -47.21
CA GLY A 84 8.28 -24.19 -46.73
C GLY A 84 8.13 -24.17 -45.20
N LYS A 85 9.21 -23.93 -44.46
CA LYS A 85 9.17 -23.80 -42.99
C LYS A 85 9.17 -22.34 -42.56
N PRO A 86 8.55 -22.02 -41.42
CA PRO A 86 8.63 -20.68 -40.84
C PRO A 86 10.09 -20.30 -40.56
N VAL A 87 10.47 -19.10 -40.97
CA VAL A 87 11.77 -18.52 -40.61
C VAL A 87 11.73 -18.14 -39.14
N THR A 88 12.75 -18.51 -38.36
CA THR A 88 12.91 -18.11 -36.99
C THR A 88 13.94 -16.97 -36.86
N GLU A 89 13.74 -16.12 -35.88
CA GLU A 89 14.72 -15.12 -35.47
C GLU A 89 14.96 -15.23 -33.96
N VAL A 90 16.15 -14.85 -33.53
CA VAL A 90 16.49 -14.86 -32.09
C VAL A 90 16.09 -13.51 -31.51
N GLN A 91 15.12 -13.51 -30.62
CA GLN A 91 14.74 -12.31 -29.86
C GLN A 91 15.25 -12.40 -28.43
N GLU A 92 15.73 -11.28 -27.91
CA GLU A 92 16.09 -11.13 -26.52
C GLU A 92 14.80 -10.84 -25.71
N ILE A 93 14.41 -11.77 -24.85
CA ILE A 93 13.24 -11.62 -23.97
C ILE A 93 13.69 -11.47 -22.53
N GLN A 94 12.94 -10.70 -21.76
CA GLN A 94 13.17 -10.57 -20.31
C GLN A 94 12.35 -11.65 -19.60
N VAL A 95 13.06 -12.58 -18.94
CA VAL A 95 12.42 -13.66 -18.18
C VAL A 95 12.29 -13.21 -16.73
N PRO A 96 11.08 -13.17 -16.15
CA PRO A 96 10.91 -12.86 -14.74
C PRO A 96 11.52 -13.97 -13.89
N ALA A 97 12.32 -13.55 -12.91
CA ALA A 97 12.90 -14.42 -11.91
C ALA A 97 12.99 -13.71 -10.56
N PHE A 98 13.17 -14.46 -9.50
CA PHE A 98 13.32 -13.97 -8.14
C PHE A 98 14.58 -14.54 -7.50
N LYS A 99 15.17 -13.76 -6.63
CA LYS A 99 16.28 -14.18 -5.77
C LYS A 99 15.97 -13.94 -4.30
N ILE A 100 16.53 -14.77 -3.45
CA ILE A 100 16.46 -14.57 -2.00
C ILE A 100 17.39 -13.42 -1.62
N VAL A 101 16.86 -12.44 -0.88
CA VAL A 101 17.64 -11.34 -0.31
C VAL A 101 17.48 -11.29 1.20
N SER A 102 18.44 -10.67 1.87
CA SER A 102 18.50 -10.53 3.32
C SER A 102 18.04 -9.16 3.73
N VAL A 103 17.12 -9.10 4.68
CA VAL A 103 16.70 -7.89 5.38
C VAL A 103 16.84 -8.10 6.89
N PHE A 104 16.85 -7.02 7.66
CA PHE A 104 16.98 -7.05 9.12
C PHE A 104 15.87 -6.23 9.74
N ASP A 105 15.34 -6.71 10.84
CA ASP A 105 14.32 -6.01 11.62
C ASP A 105 14.94 -4.86 12.43
N VAL A 106 14.14 -3.85 12.76
CA VAL A 106 14.56 -2.71 13.58
C VAL A 106 15.14 -3.15 14.92
N SER A 107 14.59 -4.20 15.55
CA SER A 107 15.08 -4.76 16.81
C SER A 107 16.50 -5.35 16.71
N GLN A 108 16.90 -5.75 15.50
CA GLN A 108 18.23 -6.23 15.17
C GLN A 108 19.23 -5.11 14.87
N THR A 109 18.82 -3.86 15.02
CA THR A 109 19.65 -2.69 14.72
C THR A 109 19.83 -1.79 15.94
N GLU A 110 20.86 -0.97 15.91
CA GLU A 110 21.17 0.07 16.89
C GLU A 110 21.53 1.37 16.16
N GLY A 111 21.27 2.53 16.76
CA GLY A 111 21.53 3.85 16.18
C GLY A 111 20.42 4.84 16.48
N GLU A 112 20.19 5.79 15.57
CA GLU A 112 19.21 6.86 15.77
C GLU A 112 17.76 6.33 15.90
N PRO A 113 16.90 6.98 16.71
CA PRO A 113 15.49 6.63 16.78
C PRO A 113 14.81 6.90 15.44
N LEU A 114 13.87 6.03 15.06
CA LEU A 114 13.10 6.22 13.83
C LEU A 114 12.13 7.39 13.98
N PRO A 115 11.88 8.15 12.91
CA PRO A 115 10.84 9.18 12.89
C PRO A 115 9.46 8.57 13.20
N SER A 116 8.71 9.22 14.07
CA SER A 116 7.32 8.84 14.37
C SER A 116 6.45 10.08 14.47
N ILE A 117 5.17 9.93 14.10
CA ILE A 117 4.12 10.89 14.44
C ILE A 117 3.48 10.37 15.72
N GLY A 118 3.69 11.05 16.85
CA GLY A 118 3.13 10.61 18.13
C GLY A 118 1.74 11.22 18.36
N VAL A 119 0.90 10.50 19.10
CA VAL A 119 -0.38 11.00 19.62
C VAL A 119 -0.20 11.34 21.10
N GLU A 120 -0.80 12.42 21.56
CA GLU A 120 -0.91 12.74 22.97
C GLU A 120 -2.10 11.97 23.56
N GLU A 121 -1.84 10.92 24.34
CA GLU A 121 -2.81 9.96 24.85
C GLU A 121 -4.03 10.56 25.56
N LEU A 122 -3.87 11.73 26.23
CA LEU A 122 -4.95 12.35 27.01
C LEU A 122 -5.91 13.22 26.19
N THR A 123 -5.50 13.69 25.03
CA THR A 123 -6.28 14.69 24.25
C THR A 123 -6.62 14.25 22.84
N GLY A 124 -6.06 13.14 22.35
CA GLY A 124 -6.15 12.74 20.95
C GLY A 124 -5.49 13.73 19.99
N SER A 125 -4.62 14.62 20.54
CA SER A 125 -3.85 15.57 19.74
C SER A 125 -2.71 14.87 19.00
N VAL A 126 -2.49 15.23 17.75
CA VAL A 126 -1.50 14.61 16.87
C VAL A 126 -0.39 15.61 16.58
N LYS A 127 0.84 15.24 16.92
CA LYS A 127 2.01 16.05 16.54
C LYS A 127 2.04 16.26 15.03
N ARG A 128 2.26 17.52 14.61
CA ARG A 128 2.28 17.90 13.19
C ARG A 128 0.96 17.62 12.45
N TYR A 129 -0.18 17.69 13.17
CA TYR A 129 -1.51 17.48 12.58
C TYR A 129 -1.72 18.27 11.29
N GLY A 130 -1.43 19.57 11.29
CA GLY A 130 -1.64 20.42 10.10
C GLY A 130 -0.83 19.99 8.89
N GLU A 131 0.40 19.49 9.07
CA GLU A 131 1.22 18.98 7.97
C GLU A 131 0.66 17.66 7.45
N PHE A 132 0.23 16.79 8.35
CA PHE A 132 -0.34 15.49 7.99
C PHE A 132 -1.68 15.67 7.27
N PHE A 133 -2.56 16.52 7.80
CA PHE A 133 -3.85 16.80 7.17
C PHE A 133 -3.66 17.42 5.76
N LYS A 134 -2.74 18.36 5.61
CA LYS A 134 -2.37 18.92 4.30
C LYS A 134 -1.87 17.86 3.31
N ALA A 135 -1.09 16.87 3.77
CA ALA A 135 -0.67 15.75 2.93
C ALA A 135 -1.86 14.88 2.51
N LEU A 136 -2.86 14.67 3.39
CA LEU A 136 -4.10 13.97 3.05
C LEU A 136 -4.90 14.75 1.99
N GLU A 137 -5.05 16.06 2.14
CA GLU A 137 -5.71 16.90 1.12
C GLU A 137 -5.03 16.79 -0.25
N GLN A 138 -3.69 16.81 -0.30
CA GLN A 138 -2.93 16.63 -1.55
C GLN A 138 -3.05 15.22 -2.15
N THR A 139 -3.30 14.21 -1.32
CA THR A 139 -3.44 12.82 -1.74
C THR A 139 -4.87 12.48 -2.16
N SER A 140 -5.84 13.24 -1.67
CA SER A 140 -7.26 13.05 -1.99
C SER A 140 -7.52 13.37 -3.47
N PRO A 141 -8.28 12.51 -4.19
CA PRO A 141 -8.68 12.80 -5.56
C PRO A 141 -9.82 13.83 -5.66
N VAL A 142 -10.41 14.20 -4.52
CA VAL A 142 -11.55 15.11 -4.43
C VAL A 142 -11.36 16.10 -3.27
N PRO A 143 -12.01 17.28 -3.29
CA PRO A 143 -11.93 18.24 -2.20
C PRO A 143 -12.41 17.65 -0.86
N ILE A 144 -11.75 18.04 0.23
CA ILE A 144 -12.17 17.72 1.61
C ILE A 144 -12.69 19.01 2.25
N GLY A 145 -13.88 18.96 2.84
CA GLY A 145 -14.48 20.06 3.58
C GLY A 145 -14.94 19.63 4.95
N PHE A 146 -15.09 20.60 5.86
CA PHE A 146 -15.67 20.39 7.18
C PHE A 146 -17.09 20.94 7.21
N GLU A 147 -18.00 20.20 7.83
CA GLU A 147 -19.39 20.63 8.00
C GLU A 147 -20.02 19.96 9.24
N ASP A 148 -21.12 20.52 9.74
CA ASP A 148 -21.94 19.88 10.77
C ASP A 148 -22.81 18.80 10.14
N ILE A 149 -22.49 17.53 10.44
CA ILE A 149 -23.14 16.34 9.84
C ILE A 149 -24.24 15.83 10.78
N PRO A 150 -25.52 15.99 10.45
CA PRO A 150 -26.61 15.46 11.28
C PRO A 150 -26.58 13.93 11.35
N GLY A 151 -26.94 13.35 12.50
CA GLY A 151 -27.13 11.90 12.65
C GLY A 151 -25.94 11.11 13.14
N GLY A 152 -24.86 11.77 13.58
CA GLY A 152 -23.73 11.13 14.29
C GLY A 152 -22.72 10.43 13.38
N SER A 153 -22.78 10.66 12.06
CA SER A 153 -21.71 10.24 11.15
C SER A 153 -20.49 11.14 11.31
N HIS A 154 -19.30 10.56 11.28
CA HIS A 154 -18.04 11.32 11.37
C HIS A 154 -17.59 11.91 10.01
N GLY A 155 -18.07 11.36 8.91
CA GLY A 155 -17.77 11.83 7.57
C GLY A 155 -18.52 11.02 6.50
N TYR A 156 -18.42 11.47 5.28
CA TYR A 156 -18.91 10.73 4.11
C TYR A 156 -18.24 11.18 2.82
N TYR A 157 -18.14 10.27 1.86
CA TYR A 157 -17.81 10.58 0.48
C TYR A 157 -19.08 10.77 -0.35
N HIS A 158 -19.29 11.98 -0.88
CA HIS A 158 -20.43 12.31 -1.73
C HIS A 158 -20.13 11.95 -3.19
N LEU A 159 -20.76 10.87 -3.67
CA LEU A 159 -20.49 10.29 -5.00
C LEU A 159 -20.79 11.26 -6.16
N THR A 160 -21.90 12.00 -6.08
CA THR A 160 -22.36 12.90 -7.16
C THR A 160 -21.59 14.22 -7.17
N GLU A 161 -21.40 14.82 -5.99
CA GLU A 161 -20.67 16.10 -5.85
C GLU A 161 -19.15 15.91 -5.90
N LYS A 162 -18.69 14.65 -5.82
CA LYS A 162 -17.27 14.29 -5.80
C LYS A 162 -16.49 15.10 -4.75
N ARG A 163 -16.97 15.08 -3.53
CA ARG A 163 -16.33 15.70 -2.36
C ARG A 163 -16.37 14.80 -1.14
N ILE A 164 -15.49 15.06 -0.21
CA ILE A 164 -15.49 14.46 1.13
C ILE A 164 -15.94 15.51 2.12
N ALA A 165 -16.86 15.13 3.00
CA ALA A 165 -17.27 15.93 4.14
C ALA A 165 -16.82 15.26 5.43
N ILE A 166 -16.30 16.05 6.38
CA ILE A 166 -15.84 15.61 7.70
C ILE A 166 -16.58 16.41 8.75
N GLN A 167 -17.05 15.74 9.81
CA GLN A 167 -17.73 16.37 10.93
C GLN A 167 -16.80 17.37 11.62
N GLU A 168 -17.29 18.58 11.86
CA GLU A 168 -16.60 19.60 12.64
C GLU A 168 -16.48 19.22 14.12
N GLY A 169 -15.43 19.71 14.78
CA GLY A 169 -15.27 19.60 16.24
C GLY A 169 -14.80 18.25 16.77
N MET A 170 -14.45 17.30 15.92
CA MET A 170 -13.82 16.04 16.34
C MET A 170 -12.37 16.25 16.83
N SER A 171 -11.84 15.28 17.57
CA SER A 171 -10.41 15.25 17.90
C SER A 171 -9.55 15.16 16.64
N GLU A 172 -8.31 15.61 16.70
CA GLU A 172 -7.37 15.54 15.57
C GLU A 172 -7.17 14.10 15.10
N LEU A 173 -7.06 13.14 16.00
CA LEU A 173 -6.92 11.72 15.69
C LEU A 173 -8.15 11.18 14.93
N GLN A 174 -9.36 11.46 15.43
CA GLN A 174 -10.59 11.03 14.78
C GLN A 174 -10.76 11.69 13.41
N THR A 175 -10.41 12.97 13.29
CA THR A 175 -10.44 13.70 12.02
C THR A 175 -9.52 13.06 10.97
N LEU A 176 -8.29 12.71 11.35
CA LEU A 176 -7.35 12.03 10.45
C LEU A 176 -7.83 10.64 10.05
N LYS A 177 -8.33 9.84 11.02
CA LYS A 177 -8.88 8.51 10.75
C LYS A 177 -10.04 8.60 9.75
N THR A 178 -10.98 9.52 9.98
CA THR A 178 -12.13 9.74 9.10
C THR A 178 -11.70 10.22 7.71
N ALA A 179 -10.78 11.19 7.62
CA ALA A 179 -10.27 11.65 6.34
C ALA A 179 -9.64 10.51 5.51
N ILE A 180 -8.84 9.65 6.13
CA ILE A 180 -8.21 8.51 5.44
C ILE A 180 -9.28 7.50 4.99
N HIS A 181 -10.28 7.24 5.82
CA HIS A 181 -11.41 6.34 5.51
C HIS A 181 -12.19 6.84 4.27
N GLU A 182 -12.55 8.12 4.25
CA GLU A 182 -13.30 8.70 3.13
C GLU A 182 -12.44 8.82 1.85
N ILE A 183 -11.15 9.11 1.99
CA ILE A 183 -10.21 9.04 0.86
C ILE A 183 -10.14 7.62 0.30
N ALA A 184 -10.15 6.59 1.14
CA ALA A 184 -10.19 5.21 0.69
C ALA A 184 -11.47 4.91 -0.10
N HIS A 185 -12.64 5.37 0.37
CA HIS A 185 -13.89 5.27 -0.38
C HIS A 185 -13.79 5.99 -1.74
N SER A 186 -13.26 7.19 -1.78
CA SER A 186 -13.12 7.96 -3.02
C SER A 186 -12.18 7.32 -4.04
N LYS A 187 -11.16 6.57 -3.60
CA LYS A 187 -10.19 5.90 -4.47
C LYS A 187 -10.61 4.50 -4.92
N LEU A 188 -11.21 3.73 -4.01
CA LEU A 188 -11.52 2.32 -4.24
C LEU A 188 -12.97 2.09 -4.71
N HIS A 189 -13.88 3.00 -4.35
CA HIS A 189 -15.32 2.78 -4.50
C HIS A 189 -16.01 3.90 -5.30
N ALA A 190 -15.26 4.82 -5.89
CA ALA A 190 -15.81 5.80 -6.80
C ALA A 190 -16.59 5.11 -7.92
N ILE A 191 -17.75 5.68 -8.27
CA ILE A 191 -18.56 5.24 -9.41
C ILE A 191 -18.30 6.21 -10.56
N ASP A 192 -18.08 5.68 -11.75
CA ASP A 192 -18.39 6.38 -12.96
C ASP A 192 -19.88 6.13 -13.26
N PRO A 193 -20.76 7.14 -13.19
CA PRO A 193 -22.18 6.96 -13.48
C PRO A 193 -22.44 6.52 -14.92
N GLU A 194 -21.49 6.74 -15.83
CA GLU A 194 -21.55 6.37 -17.25
C GLU A 194 -20.90 5.01 -17.53
N ALA A 195 -20.33 4.36 -16.50
CA ALA A 195 -19.73 3.04 -16.68
C ALA A 195 -20.76 1.98 -17.12
N PRO A 196 -20.37 1.02 -17.98
CA PRO A 196 -21.24 -0.06 -18.41
C PRO A 196 -21.83 -0.84 -17.23
N ALA A 197 -23.06 -1.32 -17.37
CA ALA A 197 -23.78 -2.06 -16.33
C ALA A 197 -22.99 -3.30 -15.80
N ILE A 198 -22.13 -3.90 -16.62
CA ILE A 198 -21.27 -5.03 -16.24
C ILE A 198 -20.25 -4.60 -15.18
N GLU A 199 -19.63 -3.43 -15.33
CA GLU A 199 -18.66 -2.92 -14.34
C GLU A 199 -19.36 -2.52 -13.03
N GLN A 200 -20.63 -2.11 -13.10
CA GLN A 200 -21.44 -1.85 -11.92
C GLN A 200 -21.86 -3.12 -11.18
N ALA A 201 -22.03 -4.24 -11.89
CA ALA A 201 -22.40 -5.54 -11.31
C ALA A 201 -21.24 -6.22 -10.54
N ASP A 202 -19.99 -5.94 -10.90
CA ASP A 202 -18.78 -6.50 -10.23
C ASP A 202 -18.37 -5.73 -8.96
N ARG A 203 -19.18 -4.77 -8.51
CA ARG A 203 -18.83 -3.96 -7.32
C ARG A 203 -18.93 -4.75 -6.04
N PRO A 204 -17.99 -4.58 -5.13
CA PRO A 204 -18.13 -5.12 -3.79
C PRO A 204 -19.40 -4.61 -3.10
N ASP A 205 -20.04 -5.47 -2.30
CA ASP A 205 -21.19 -5.06 -1.50
C ASP A 205 -20.80 -3.97 -0.47
N SER A 206 -21.80 -3.32 0.15
CA SER A 206 -21.57 -2.22 1.08
C SER A 206 -20.67 -2.64 2.24
N ARG A 207 -20.88 -3.85 2.81
CA ARG A 207 -20.09 -4.37 3.92
C ARG A 207 -18.64 -4.58 3.53
N THR A 208 -18.38 -5.14 2.36
CA THR A 208 -17.02 -5.33 1.83
C THR A 208 -16.32 -3.99 1.63
N ARG A 209 -17.02 -2.98 1.11
CA ARG A 209 -16.46 -1.64 0.93
C ARG A 209 -16.06 -1.00 2.26
N GLU A 210 -16.92 -1.11 3.28
CA GLU A 210 -16.59 -0.60 4.63
C GLU A 210 -15.38 -1.31 5.22
N VAL A 211 -15.29 -2.64 5.11
CA VAL A 211 -14.11 -3.39 5.59
C VAL A 211 -12.83 -2.95 4.85
N GLN A 212 -12.91 -2.69 3.55
CA GLN A 212 -11.77 -2.21 2.78
C GLN A 212 -11.34 -0.81 3.22
N ALA A 213 -12.25 0.14 3.36
CA ALA A 213 -11.94 1.50 3.77
C ALA A 213 -11.39 1.54 5.21
N GLU A 214 -12.00 0.81 6.14
CA GLU A 214 -11.52 0.72 7.53
C GLU A 214 -10.14 0.05 7.60
N SER A 215 -9.88 -0.97 6.77
CA SER A 215 -8.57 -1.61 6.69
C SER A 215 -7.48 -0.65 6.23
N VAL A 216 -7.78 0.19 5.22
CA VAL A 216 -6.86 1.23 4.75
C VAL A 216 -6.62 2.26 5.84
N ALA A 217 -7.70 2.77 6.48
CA ALA A 217 -7.58 3.75 7.55
C ALA A 217 -6.73 3.21 8.70
N TYR A 218 -7.00 1.99 9.16
CA TYR A 218 -6.22 1.33 10.20
C TYR A 218 -4.74 1.18 9.80
N ALA A 219 -4.46 0.64 8.61
CA ALA A 219 -3.10 0.41 8.15
C ALA A 219 -2.30 1.71 8.01
N VAL A 220 -2.91 2.78 7.48
CA VAL A 220 -2.26 4.09 7.35
C VAL A 220 -2.01 4.72 8.73
N CYS A 221 -3.00 4.72 9.61
CA CYS A 221 -2.84 5.23 10.97
C CYS A 221 -1.73 4.48 11.71
N GLN A 222 -1.71 3.15 11.68
CA GLN A 222 -0.65 2.34 12.29
C GLN A 222 0.73 2.62 11.70
N HIS A 223 0.83 2.85 10.37
CA HIS A 223 2.09 3.20 9.72
C HIS A 223 2.70 4.48 10.31
N TYR A 224 1.88 5.47 10.60
CA TYR A 224 2.30 6.74 11.19
C TYR A 224 2.31 6.75 12.73
N GLY A 225 2.06 5.62 13.38
CA GLY A 225 2.06 5.49 14.84
C GLY A 225 0.82 6.11 15.51
N LEU A 226 -0.28 6.28 14.77
CA LEU A 226 -1.56 6.72 15.28
C LEU A 226 -2.35 5.49 15.74
N ASP A 227 -2.59 5.36 17.03
CA ASP A 227 -3.40 4.28 17.59
C ASP A 227 -4.88 4.61 17.45
N THR A 228 -5.57 3.82 16.67
CA THR A 228 -7.02 3.93 16.38
C THR A 228 -7.74 2.62 16.69
N SER A 229 -7.25 1.86 17.66
CA SER A 229 -7.76 0.50 17.98
C SER A 229 -9.00 0.47 18.88
N ASP A 230 -9.62 1.60 19.20
CA ASP A 230 -10.85 1.71 19.96
C ASP A 230 -12.09 1.26 19.18
#